data_3d4022a15078dbceefedc3aeb089d287
#
_entry.id   3d4022a15078dbceefedc3aeb089d287
#
_cell.length_a   1.000
_cell.length_b   1.000
_cell.length_c   1.000
_cell.angle_alpha   90.00
_cell.angle_beta   90.00
_cell.angle_gamma   90.00
#
_symmetry.space_group_name_H-M   'P 1'
#
loop_
_entity.id
_entity.type
_entity.pdbx_description
1 polymer ?
#
loop_
_entity_poly.entity_id
_entity_poly.type
_entity_poly.pdbx_seq_one_letter_code
_entity_poly.pdbx_strand_id
1 'polypeptide(L)'
;MSVLVYLFQFLVFARPEDTVFYFLEDLGFVPISVLLVTLGVNTVLTQRDKKATLEKVSIVINEFYAETGTELIMGLRGYITNLDEISGAMQISGKWTDKDFNEAKAFLISSPIRIDIEIGGIYELHRLFQEKKEQILRLFENANLMEHDSFTDMLWAAYHVYDELRSRESLENLPAADTRHLNVDIERAAGLLMIEWLESMRLLKVKYPYLYSLAVRKCPFTHGKVVIEN
;
A
#
# COMPACT_ATOMS: atom_id res chain seq x y z
N MET A 1 23.90 -11.69 -41.45
CA MET A 1 25.23 -12.16 -41.01
C MET A 1 25.36 -13.68 -41.13
N SER A 2 24.43 -14.48 -40.65
CA SER A 2 24.46 -15.95 -40.70
C SER A 2 24.59 -16.52 -42.12
N VAL A 3 23.86 -15.99 -43.12
CA VAL A 3 23.97 -16.44 -44.56
C VAL A 3 25.38 -16.28 -45.09
N LEU A 4 26.09 -15.21 -44.76
CA LEU A 4 27.49 -14.99 -45.18
C LEU A 4 28.45 -16.01 -44.55
N VAL A 5 28.18 -16.43 -43.32
CA VAL A 5 28.98 -17.45 -42.62
C VAL A 5 28.82 -18.80 -43.29
N TYR A 6 27.57 -19.20 -43.63
CA TYR A 6 27.34 -20.45 -44.33
C TYR A 6 27.89 -20.46 -45.78
N LEU A 7 27.82 -19.29 -46.46
CA LEU A 7 28.43 -19.14 -47.78
C LEU A 7 29.94 -19.23 -47.72
N PHE A 8 30.55 -18.62 -46.73
CA PHE A 8 31.98 -18.73 -46.46
C PHE A 8 32.39 -20.18 -46.13
N GLN A 9 31.63 -20.83 -45.24
CA GLN A 9 31.86 -22.26 -44.92
C GLN A 9 31.80 -23.16 -46.14
N PHE A 10 30.78 -22.98 -46.99
CA PHE A 10 30.61 -23.72 -48.23
C PHE A 10 31.79 -23.53 -49.19
N LEU A 11 32.25 -22.27 -49.36
CA LEU A 11 33.36 -21.96 -50.31
C LEU A 11 34.71 -22.45 -49.78
N VAL A 12 34.97 -22.38 -48.48
CA VAL A 12 36.28 -22.71 -47.90
C VAL A 12 36.44 -24.21 -47.67
N PHE A 13 35.40 -24.89 -47.17
CA PHE A 13 35.50 -26.29 -46.80
C PHE A 13 35.00 -27.26 -47.87
N ALA A 14 34.31 -26.79 -48.92
CA ALA A 14 33.81 -27.57 -50.06
C ALA A 14 33.03 -28.85 -49.62
N ARG A 15 32.32 -28.79 -48.47
CA ARG A 15 31.48 -29.88 -47.94
C ARG A 15 30.02 -29.45 -47.87
N PRO A 16 29.27 -29.59 -48.95
CA PRO A 16 27.87 -29.12 -48.99
C PRO A 16 26.97 -29.85 -48.02
N GLU A 17 27.21 -31.13 -47.74
CA GLU A 17 26.38 -31.93 -46.83
C GLU A 17 26.47 -31.44 -45.39
N ASP A 18 27.67 -31.13 -44.92
CA ASP A 18 27.90 -30.59 -43.56
C ASP A 18 27.28 -29.20 -43.42
N THR A 19 27.42 -28.37 -44.45
CA THR A 19 26.84 -27.00 -44.44
C THR A 19 25.30 -27.03 -44.37
N VAL A 20 24.66 -27.92 -45.13
CA VAL A 20 23.19 -28.11 -45.10
C VAL A 20 22.76 -28.70 -43.78
N PHE A 21 23.48 -29.62 -43.19
CA PHE A 21 23.20 -30.21 -41.88
C PHE A 21 23.17 -29.12 -40.80
N TYR A 22 24.26 -28.34 -40.68
CA TYR A 22 24.33 -27.25 -39.68
C TYR A 22 23.30 -26.16 -39.89
N PHE A 23 22.98 -25.83 -41.17
CA PHE A 23 21.93 -24.89 -41.45
C PHE A 23 20.55 -25.37 -40.97
N LEU A 24 20.23 -26.67 -41.17
CA LEU A 24 18.98 -27.24 -40.67
C LEU A 24 18.93 -27.36 -39.17
N GLU A 25 20.06 -27.67 -38.52
CA GLU A 25 20.22 -27.71 -37.06
C GLU A 25 19.97 -26.32 -36.47
N ASP A 26 20.63 -25.29 -37.00
CA ASP A 26 20.43 -23.89 -36.55
C ASP A 26 18.98 -23.44 -36.82
N LEU A 27 18.40 -23.77 -37.95
CA LEU A 27 17.02 -23.45 -38.27
C LEU A 27 16.03 -24.08 -37.26
N GLY A 28 16.31 -25.31 -36.81
CA GLY A 28 15.52 -26.00 -35.78
C GLY A 28 15.70 -25.36 -34.39
N PHE A 29 16.90 -24.80 -34.08
CA PHE A 29 17.19 -24.20 -32.82
C PHE A 29 16.70 -22.73 -32.67
N VAL A 30 16.52 -22.02 -33.81
CA VAL A 30 16.06 -20.62 -33.82
C VAL A 30 14.75 -20.39 -33.03
N PRO A 31 13.67 -21.17 -33.24
CA PRO A 31 12.43 -20.96 -32.50
C PRO A 31 12.60 -21.13 -30.99
N ILE A 32 13.42 -22.09 -30.58
CA ILE A 32 13.73 -22.34 -29.16
C ILE A 32 14.50 -21.18 -28.57
N SER A 33 15.52 -20.70 -29.25
CA SER A 33 16.35 -19.55 -28.84
C SER A 33 15.51 -18.29 -28.69
N VAL A 34 14.66 -18.00 -29.69
CA VAL A 34 13.75 -16.84 -29.66
C VAL A 34 12.79 -16.95 -28.48
N LEU A 35 12.21 -18.13 -28.23
CA LEU A 35 11.31 -18.36 -27.11
C LEU A 35 12.01 -18.09 -25.76
N LEU A 36 13.19 -18.67 -25.56
CA LEU A 36 13.97 -18.51 -24.32
C LEU A 36 14.35 -17.04 -24.06
N VAL A 37 14.85 -16.35 -25.09
CA VAL A 37 15.20 -14.93 -25.00
C VAL A 37 13.97 -14.09 -24.71
N THR A 38 12.86 -14.35 -25.42
CA THR A 38 11.61 -13.60 -25.22
C THR A 38 11.07 -13.78 -23.80
N LEU A 39 11.01 -15.01 -23.29
CA LEU A 39 10.56 -15.28 -21.94
C LEU A 39 11.48 -14.64 -20.89
N GLY A 40 12.80 -14.73 -21.06
CA GLY A 40 13.77 -14.12 -20.16
C GLY A 40 13.67 -12.59 -20.13
N VAL A 41 13.63 -11.96 -21.30
CA VAL A 41 13.52 -10.49 -21.41
C VAL A 41 12.18 -10.00 -20.86
N ASN A 42 11.06 -10.65 -21.22
CA ASN A 42 9.76 -10.28 -20.69
C ASN A 42 9.70 -10.37 -19.16
N THR A 43 10.26 -11.42 -18.57
CA THR A 43 10.30 -11.57 -17.12
C THR A 43 11.04 -10.41 -16.45
N VAL A 44 12.22 -10.04 -16.97
CA VAL A 44 13.03 -8.94 -16.43
C VAL A 44 12.33 -7.60 -16.60
N LEU A 45 11.74 -7.34 -17.78
CA LEU A 45 11.00 -6.09 -18.04
C LEU A 45 9.79 -5.97 -17.12
N THR A 46 8.97 -7.03 -17.02
CA THR A 46 7.78 -7.04 -16.14
C THR A 46 8.15 -6.79 -14.67
N GLN A 47 9.26 -7.39 -14.19
CA GLN A 47 9.71 -7.13 -12.82
C GLN A 47 10.18 -5.68 -12.61
N ARG A 48 10.86 -5.09 -13.58
CA ARG A 48 11.27 -3.67 -13.52
C ARG A 48 10.07 -2.73 -13.54
N ASP A 49 9.12 -2.98 -14.43
CA ASP A 49 7.90 -2.17 -14.54
C ASP A 49 7.08 -2.26 -13.26
N LYS A 50 6.91 -3.46 -12.71
CA LYS A 50 6.22 -3.65 -11.43
C LYS A 50 6.91 -2.90 -10.28
N LYS A 51 8.25 -2.96 -10.21
CA LYS A 51 9.00 -2.21 -9.19
C LYS A 51 8.82 -0.70 -9.34
N ALA A 52 8.90 -0.18 -10.57
CA ALA A 52 8.71 1.24 -10.84
C ALA A 52 7.28 1.71 -10.49
N THR A 53 6.26 0.89 -10.77
CA THR A 53 4.87 1.15 -10.39
C THR A 53 4.71 1.18 -8.87
N LEU A 54 5.23 0.19 -8.15
CA LEU A 54 5.20 0.15 -6.69
C LEU A 54 5.89 1.38 -6.06
N GLU A 55 6.96 1.88 -6.66
CA GLU A 55 7.62 3.11 -6.21
C GLU A 55 6.73 4.34 -6.37
N LYS A 56 6.02 4.47 -7.48
CA LYS A 56 5.07 5.58 -7.70
C LYS A 56 3.88 5.49 -6.74
N VAL A 57 3.30 4.31 -6.58
CA VAL A 57 2.21 4.06 -5.64
C VAL A 57 2.62 4.41 -4.21
N SER A 58 3.83 4.05 -3.81
CA SER A 58 4.33 4.34 -2.47
C SER A 58 4.43 5.84 -2.17
N ILE A 59 4.73 6.67 -3.17
CA ILE A 59 4.74 8.14 -3.02
C ILE A 59 3.33 8.65 -2.73
N VAL A 60 2.33 8.19 -3.49
CA VAL A 60 0.93 8.59 -3.31
C VAL A 60 0.39 8.14 -1.94
N ILE A 61 0.71 6.93 -1.50
CA ILE A 61 0.34 6.43 -0.17
C ILE A 61 0.95 7.30 0.94
N ASN A 62 2.24 7.63 0.82
CA ASN A 62 2.90 8.49 1.80
C ASN A 62 2.32 9.91 1.83
N GLU A 63 1.97 10.47 0.67
CA GLU A 63 1.28 11.75 0.56
C GLU A 63 -0.10 11.70 1.24
N PHE A 64 -0.87 10.65 0.98
CA PHE A 64 -2.15 10.44 1.66
C PHE A 64 -2.00 10.45 3.19
N TYR A 65 -1.01 9.75 3.75
CA TYR A 65 -0.79 9.75 5.20
C TYR A 65 -0.23 11.06 5.74
N ALA A 66 0.52 11.81 4.95
CA ALA A 66 1.01 13.13 5.34
C ALA A 66 -0.13 14.17 5.48
N GLU A 67 -1.15 14.08 4.62
CA GLU A 67 -2.22 15.08 4.47
C GLU A 67 -3.55 14.65 5.10
N THR A 68 -3.88 13.36 5.04
CA THR A 68 -5.24 12.86 5.32
C THR A 68 -5.26 11.71 6.31
N GLY A 69 -4.53 10.62 6.03
CA GLY A 69 -4.65 9.38 6.77
C GLY A 69 -4.25 9.51 8.24
N THR A 70 -3.19 10.28 8.55
CA THR A 70 -2.80 10.56 9.93
C THR A 70 -3.86 11.38 10.68
N GLU A 71 -4.49 12.35 10.03
CA GLU A 71 -5.58 13.13 10.63
C GLU A 71 -6.82 12.29 10.88
N LEU A 72 -7.17 11.37 9.95
CA LEU A 72 -8.25 10.40 10.18
C LEU A 72 -7.96 9.52 11.40
N ILE A 73 -6.74 8.97 11.52
CA ILE A 73 -6.34 8.19 12.69
C ILE A 73 -6.42 9.03 13.97
N MET A 74 -5.94 10.27 13.95
CA MET A 74 -6.02 11.18 15.10
C MET A 74 -7.46 11.47 15.52
N GLY A 75 -8.35 11.71 14.57
CA GLY A 75 -9.77 11.93 14.82
C GLY A 75 -10.48 10.70 15.39
N LEU A 76 -10.12 9.51 14.89
CA LEU A 76 -10.70 8.25 15.35
C LEU A 76 -10.27 7.86 16.77
N ARG A 77 -9.12 8.34 17.26
CA ARG A 77 -8.61 8.01 18.59
C ARG A 77 -9.60 8.29 19.73
N GLY A 78 -10.38 9.34 19.62
CA GLY A 78 -11.39 9.72 20.62
C GLY A 78 -12.53 8.70 20.79
N TYR A 79 -12.65 7.76 19.87
CA TYR A 79 -13.70 6.73 19.86
C TYR A 79 -13.17 5.33 20.22
N ILE A 80 -11.83 5.17 20.33
CA ILE A 80 -11.20 3.88 20.59
C ILE A 80 -11.23 3.58 22.09
N THR A 81 -11.93 2.52 22.49
CA THR A 81 -12.08 2.12 23.90
C THR A 81 -10.85 1.39 24.45
N ASN A 82 -10.06 0.74 23.59
CA ASN A 82 -8.80 0.08 23.97
C ASN A 82 -7.56 0.86 23.48
N LEU A 83 -7.62 2.19 23.51
CA LEU A 83 -6.59 3.09 22.98
C LEU A 83 -5.22 2.88 23.62
N ASP A 84 -5.16 2.61 24.94
CA ASP A 84 -3.89 2.43 25.65
C ASP A 84 -3.13 1.21 25.12
N GLU A 85 -3.84 0.09 24.86
CA GLU A 85 -3.27 -1.12 24.29
C GLU A 85 -2.73 -0.84 22.88
N ILE A 86 -3.54 -0.20 22.04
CA ILE A 86 -3.17 0.17 20.67
C ILE A 86 -1.99 1.15 20.69
N SER A 87 -2.03 2.18 21.51
CA SER A 87 -0.95 3.18 21.62
C SER A 87 0.37 2.54 22.04
N GLY A 88 0.34 1.60 22.99
CA GLY A 88 1.54 0.88 23.41
C GLY A 88 2.25 0.14 22.27
N ALA A 89 1.47 -0.49 21.37
CA ALA A 89 2.00 -1.21 20.21
C ALA A 89 2.39 -0.28 19.04
N MET A 90 1.84 0.93 18.96
CA MET A 90 1.95 1.82 17.80
C MET A 90 2.88 3.03 18.02
N GLN A 91 3.62 3.10 19.14
CA GLN A 91 4.57 4.18 19.42
C GLN A 91 5.85 4.01 18.60
N ILE A 92 5.80 4.35 17.33
CA ILE A 92 6.97 4.26 16.45
C ILE A 92 8.11 5.17 16.94
N SER A 93 9.34 4.72 16.71
CA SER A 93 10.55 5.47 17.02
C SER A 93 11.60 5.35 15.92
N GLY A 94 12.59 6.24 15.94
CA GLY A 94 13.73 6.17 15.01
C GLY A 94 14.52 4.85 15.10
N LYS A 95 14.40 4.10 16.19
CA LYS A 95 15.10 2.84 16.44
C LYS A 95 14.36 1.61 15.96
N TRP A 96 13.08 1.71 15.56
CA TRP A 96 12.30 0.58 15.11
C TRP A 96 12.99 -0.18 13.99
N THR A 97 12.94 -1.50 14.06
CA THR A 97 13.43 -2.43 13.02
C THR A 97 12.24 -3.02 12.25
N ASP A 98 12.52 -3.77 11.18
CA ASP A 98 11.46 -4.51 10.47
C ASP A 98 10.72 -5.50 11.39
N LYS A 99 11.40 -6.01 12.41
CA LYS A 99 10.78 -6.88 13.43
C LYS A 99 9.72 -6.11 14.22
N ASP A 100 10.04 -4.89 14.68
CA ASP A 100 9.11 -4.06 15.46
C ASP A 100 7.86 -3.71 14.64
N PHE A 101 8.02 -3.36 13.36
CA PHE A 101 6.88 -3.13 12.45
C PHE A 101 6.01 -4.37 12.27
N ASN A 102 6.62 -5.55 12.12
CA ASN A 102 5.90 -6.81 11.98
C ASN A 102 5.15 -7.19 13.26
N GLU A 103 5.74 -6.97 14.43
CA GLU A 103 5.11 -7.22 15.72
C GLU A 103 3.92 -6.28 15.96
N ALA A 104 4.04 -4.99 15.65
CA ALA A 104 2.95 -4.04 15.73
C ALA A 104 1.81 -4.39 14.77
N LYS A 105 2.11 -4.78 13.53
CA LYS A 105 1.11 -5.25 12.57
C LYS A 105 0.40 -6.52 13.04
N ALA A 106 1.15 -7.51 13.52
CA ALA A 106 0.59 -8.74 14.06
C ALA A 106 -0.32 -8.46 15.27
N PHE A 107 0.07 -7.50 16.12
CA PHE A 107 -0.76 -7.06 17.23
C PHE A 107 -2.10 -6.48 16.74
N LEU A 108 -2.11 -5.55 15.78
CA LEU A 108 -3.35 -4.97 15.24
C LEU A 108 -4.28 -6.02 14.63
N ILE A 109 -3.72 -7.06 13.99
CA ILE A 109 -4.49 -8.15 13.40
C ILE A 109 -5.11 -9.05 14.49
N SER A 110 -4.38 -9.31 15.58
CA SER A 110 -4.81 -10.21 16.66
C SER A 110 -5.66 -9.53 17.74
N SER A 111 -5.50 -8.21 17.89
CA SER A 111 -6.20 -7.40 18.90
C SER A 111 -7.00 -6.31 18.18
N PRO A 112 -8.24 -6.61 17.74
CA PRO A 112 -9.03 -5.67 16.97
C PRO A 112 -9.31 -4.39 17.74
N ILE A 113 -9.32 -3.29 17.02
CA ILE A 113 -9.70 -1.98 17.55
C ILE A 113 -11.16 -2.05 17.97
N ARG A 114 -11.49 -1.48 19.12
CA ARG A 114 -12.86 -1.38 19.61
C ARG A 114 -13.30 0.07 19.60
N ILE A 115 -14.40 0.32 18.94
CA ILE A 115 -14.98 1.66 18.78
C ILE A 115 -16.28 1.78 19.58
N ASP A 116 -16.47 2.97 20.16
CA ASP A 116 -17.73 3.41 20.72
C ASP A 116 -17.98 4.85 20.27
N ILE A 117 -18.91 5.03 19.34
CA ILE A 117 -19.27 6.33 18.76
C ILE A 117 -20.00 7.24 19.77
N GLU A 118 -20.52 6.69 20.86
CA GLU A 118 -21.20 7.49 21.90
C GLU A 118 -20.22 8.34 22.71
N ILE A 119 -18.95 7.91 22.81
CA ILE A 119 -17.93 8.62 23.61
C ILE A 119 -17.52 9.95 22.98
N GLY A 120 -17.32 9.98 21.64
CA GLY A 120 -16.70 11.13 20.96
C GLY A 120 -17.67 12.06 20.20
N GLY A 121 -18.96 11.67 20.10
CA GLY A 121 -19.96 12.41 19.35
C GLY A 121 -19.92 12.14 17.83
N ILE A 122 -21.02 11.55 17.35
CA ILE A 122 -21.13 11.06 15.95
C ILE A 122 -21.07 12.20 14.90
N TYR A 123 -21.48 13.41 15.25
CA TYR A 123 -21.42 14.57 14.34
C TYR A 123 -19.98 15.01 14.04
N GLU A 124 -19.09 14.96 15.04
CA GLU A 124 -17.68 15.27 14.84
C GLU A 124 -17.02 14.25 13.92
N LEU A 125 -17.38 12.98 14.09
CA LEU A 125 -16.93 11.90 13.21
C LEU A 125 -17.43 12.10 11.77
N HIS A 126 -18.72 12.41 11.59
CA HIS A 126 -19.30 12.72 10.29
C HIS A 126 -18.58 13.89 9.61
N ARG A 127 -18.34 14.98 10.35
CA ARG A 127 -17.60 16.15 9.85
C ARG A 127 -16.20 15.77 9.39
N LEU A 128 -15.47 14.99 10.19
CA LEU A 128 -14.13 14.53 9.85
C LEU A 128 -14.10 13.79 8.51
N PHE A 129 -14.98 12.81 8.32
CA PHE A 129 -15.03 12.04 7.06
C PHE A 129 -15.55 12.90 5.90
N GLN A 130 -16.49 13.81 6.14
CA GLN A 130 -16.98 14.76 5.13
C GLN A 130 -15.85 15.67 4.61
N GLU A 131 -15.00 16.18 5.49
CA GLU A 131 -13.85 17.02 5.11
C GLU A 131 -12.81 16.24 4.29
N LYS A 132 -12.62 14.94 4.55
CA LYS A 132 -11.63 14.10 3.88
C LYS A 132 -12.15 13.36 2.64
N LYS A 133 -13.45 13.40 2.40
CA LYS A 133 -14.11 12.69 1.30
C LYS A 133 -13.48 12.90 -0.07
N GLU A 134 -13.25 14.16 -0.44
CA GLU A 134 -12.73 14.48 -1.78
C GLU A 134 -11.32 13.95 -1.99
N GLN A 135 -10.49 13.95 -0.95
CA GLN A 135 -9.15 13.39 -1.02
C GLN A 135 -9.18 11.88 -1.20
N ILE A 136 -10.09 11.18 -0.48
CA ILE A 136 -10.31 9.74 -0.65
C ILE A 136 -10.80 9.43 -2.08
N LEU A 137 -11.77 10.19 -2.59
CA LEU A 137 -12.35 9.96 -3.92
C LEU A 137 -11.30 10.15 -5.04
N ARG A 138 -10.43 11.15 -4.93
CA ARG A 138 -9.33 11.37 -5.91
C ARG A 138 -8.37 10.19 -6.00
N LEU A 139 -8.17 9.45 -4.91
CA LEU A 139 -7.28 8.29 -4.91
C LEU A 139 -7.86 7.13 -5.71
N PHE A 140 -9.18 6.98 -5.79
CA PHE A 140 -9.81 5.98 -6.66
C PHE A 140 -9.60 6.23 -8.16
N GLU A 141 -9.24 7.45 -8.56
CA GLU A 141 -8.94 7.77 -9.96
C GLU A 141 -7.53 7.29 -10.39
N ASN A 142 -6.69 6.89 -9.43
CA ASN A 142 -5.33 6.42 -9.70
C ASN A 142 -5.30 4.91 -9.98
N ALA A 143 -5.26 4.54 -11.28
CA ALA A 143 -5.27 3.14 -11.70
C ALA A 143 -4.15 2.29 -11.08
N ASN A 144 -2.95 2.84 -10.92
CA ASN A 144 -1.84 2.09 -10.30
C ASN A 144 -2.07 1.83 -8.80
N LEU A 145 -2.76 2.75 -8.12
CA LEU A 145 -3.10 2.61 -6.72
C LEU A 145 -4.16 1.54 -6.52
N MET A 146 -5.12 1.47 -7.45
CA MET A 146 -6.20 0.47 -7.42
C MET A 146 -5.72 -0.98 -7.63
N GLU A 147 -4.49 -1.18 -8.12
CA GLU A 147 -3.83 -2.49 -8.16
C GLU A 147 -3.19 -2.88 -6.81
N HIS A 148 -3.20 -1.98 -5.81
CA HIS A 148 -2.68 -2.24 -4.47
C HIS A 148 -3.83 -2.64 -3.54
N ASP A 149 -4.15 -3.94 -3.50
CA ASP A 149 -5.35 -4.49 -2.88
C ASP A 149 -5.60 -3.96 -1.45
N SER A 150 -4.61 -4.06 -0.55
CA SER A 150 -4.79 -3.69 0.86
C SER A 150 -5.05 -2.19 1.06
N PHE A 151 -4.41 -1.33 0.28
CA PHE A 151 -4.66 0.11 0.35
C PHE A 151 -6.02 0.47 -0.27
N THR A 152 -6.42 -0.23 -1.32
CA THR A 152 -7.75 -0.08 -1.95
C THR A 152 -8.85 -0.51 -1.01
N ASP A 153 -8.68 -1.62 -0.30
CA ASP A 153 -9.62 -2.08 0.73
C ASP A 153 -9.76 -1.07 1.87
N MET A 154 -8.66 -0.46 2.30
CA MET A 154 -8.66 0.62 3.28
C MET A 154 -9.44 1.85 2.80
N LEU A 155 -9.22 2.29 1.55
CA LEU A 155 -9.95 3.41 0.95
C LEU A 155 -11.46 3.14 0.89
N TRP A 156 -11.85 1.93 0.46
CA TRP A 156 -13.26 1.52 0.44
C TRP A 156 -13.87 1.50 1.83
N ALA A 157 -13.17 0.99 2.83
CA ALA A 157 -13.66 0.98 4.20
C ALA A 157 -13.83 2.41 4.75
N ALA A 158 -12.87 3.31 4.50
CA ALA A 158 -12.97 4.70 4.91
C ALA A 158 -14.10 5.45 4.19
N TYR A 159 -14.26 5.23 2.88
CA TYR A 159 -15.37 5.81 2.12
C TYR A 159 -16.72 5.26 2.56
N HIS A 160 -16.82 3.97 2.87
CA HIS A 160 -18.05 3.35 3.37
C HIS A 160 -18.52 3.98 4.67
N VAL A 161 -17.62 4.24 5.62
CA VAL A 161 -17.98 4.97 6.85
C VAL A 161 -18.59 6.34 6.53
N TYR A 162 -17.99 7.10 5.60
CA TYR A 162 -18.58 8.37 5.14
C TYR A 162 -19.98 8.18 4.57
N ASP A 163 -20.14 7.18 3.69
CA ASP A 163 -21.41 6.92 3.00
C ASP A 163 -22.51 6.48 3.97
N GLU A 164 -22.17 5.64 4.95
CA GLU A 164 -23.06 5.23 6.04
C GLU A 164 -23.53 6.44 6.88
N LEU A 165 -22.59 7.28 7.31
CA LEU A 165 -22.93 8.45 8.13
C LEU A 165 -23.82 9.45 7.40
N ARG A 166 -23.53 9.75 6.12
CA ARG A 166 -24.32 10.73 5.34
C ARG A 166 -25.67 10.21 4.89
N SER A 167 -25.88 8.89 4.82
CA SER A 167 -27.11 8.28 4.31
C SER A 167 -28.24 8.28 5.32
N ARG A 168 -27.96 8.62 6.58
CA ARG A 168 -28.97 8.74 7.63
C ARG A 168 -29.62 10.11 7.62
N GLU A 169 -30.96 10.14 7.79
CA GLU A 169 -31.72 11.40 7.90
C GLU A 169 -31.33 12.18 9.16
N SER A 170 -31.01 11.47 10.24
CA SER A 170 -30.52 12.02 11.50
C SER A 170 -29.52 11.09 12.14
N LEU A 171 -28.50 11.67 12.76
CA LEU A 171 -27.51 10.95 13.58
C LEU A 171 -27.86 11.00 15.08
N GLU A 172 -28.99 11.61 15.44
CA GLU A 172 -29.45 11.69 16.82
C GLU A 172 -30.31 10.46 17.18
N ASN A 173 -30.11 9.96 18.39
CA ASN A 173 -30.91 8.86 18.96
C ASN A 173 -30.96 7.63 18.08
N LEU A 174 -29.82 7.23 17.53
CA LEU A 174 -29.73 6.02 16.71
C LEU A 174 -30.17 4.79 17.51
N PRO A 175 -30.91 3.85 16.89
CA PRO A 175 -31.19 2.57 17.51
C PRO A 175 -29.91 1.82 17.87
N ALA A 176 -29.91 1.09 19.00
CA ALA A 176 -28.71 0.35 19.45
C ALA A 176 -28.16 -0.65 18.40
N ALA A 177 -29.02 -1.18 17.52
CA ALA A 177 -28.58 -2.02 16.41
C ALA A 177 -27.79 -1.23 15.37
N ASP A 178 -28.20 0.00 15.08
CA ASP A 178 -27.55 0.88 14.12
C ASP A 178 -26.24 1.44 14.66
N THR A 179 -26.18 1.86 15.93
CA THR A 179 -24.94 2.21 16.64
C THR A 179 -23.91 1.08 16.58
N ARG A 180 -24.36 -0.14 16.81
CA ARG A 180 -23.45 -1.32 16.74
C ARG A 180 -22.95 -1.56 15.31
N HIS A 181 -23.78 -1.39 14.30
CA HIS A 181 -23.40 -1.50 12.90
C HIS A 181 -22.32 -0.48 12.54
N LEU A 182 -22.53 0.79 12.88
CA LEU A 182 -21.55 1.86 12.66
C LEU A 182 -20.22 1.59 13.40
N ASN A 183 -20.28 1.14 14.65
CA ASN A 183 -19.06 0.78 15.40
C ASN A 183 -18.23 -0.25 14.63
N VAL A 184 -18.86 -1.32 14.10
CA VAL A 184 -18.17 -2.38 13.34
C VAL A 184 -17.53 -1.84 12.05
N ASP A 185 -18.21 -0.95 11.32
CA ASP A 185 -17.67 -0.39 10.09
C ASP A 185 -16.50 0.57 10.37
N ILE A 186 -16.60 1.36 11.45
CA ILE A 186 -15.54 2.26 11.87
C ILE A 186 -14.33 1.46 12.42
N GLU A 187 -14.56 0.38 13.17
CA GLU A 187 -13.51 -0.56 13.62
C GLU A 187 -12.72 -1.11 12.45
N ARG A 188 -13.41 -1.57 11.40
CA ARG A 188 -12.79 -2.06 10.16
C ARG A 188 -11.96 -0.97 9.49
N ALA A 189 -12.51 0.21 9.29
CA ALA A 189 -11.81 1.33 8.66
C ALA A 189 -10.58 1.76 9.48
N ALA A 190 -10.72 1.88 10.80
CA ALA A 190 -9.62 2.24 11.70
C ALA A 190 -8.49 1.20 11.68
N GLY A 191 -8.83 -0.09 11.69
CA GLY A 191 -7.85 -1.18 11.62
C GLY A 191 -7.05 -1.15 10.34
N LEU A 192 -7.71 -1.04 9.20
CA LEU A 192 -7.06 -0.96 7.89
C LEU A 192 -6.22 0.31 7.76
N LEU A 193 -6.72 1.47 8.18
CA LEU A 193 -5.97 2.73 8.21
C LEU A 193 -4.67 2.61 9.02
N MET A 194 -4.72 1.99 10.19
CA MET A 194 -3.53 1.84 11.04
C MET A 194 -2.53 0.82 10.49
N ILE A 195 -2.99 -0.27 9.89
CA ILE A 195 -2.11 -1.27 9.25
C ILE A 195 -1.38 -0.64 8.06
N GLU A 196 -2.08 0.04 7.18
CA GLU A 196 -1.47 0.70 6.02
C GLU A 196 -0.57 1.89 6.44
N TRP A 197 -0.91 2.58 7.54
CA TRP A 197 -0.04 3.59 8.12
C TRP A 197 1.30 3.01 8.59
N LEU A 198 1.31 1.85 9.25
CA LEU A 198 2.54 1.17 9.64
C LEU A 198 3.42 0.81 8.43
N GLU A 199 2.81 0.29 7.36
CA GLU A 199 3.54 -0.05 6.14
C GLU A 199 4.13 1.21 5.47
N SER A 200 3.37 2.32 5.46
CA SER A 200 3.84 3.62 5.00
C SER A 200 5.05 4.10 5.84
N MET A 201 4.98 4.00 7.17
CA MET A 201 6.08 4.38 8.07
C MET A 201 7.32 3.53 7.85
N ARG A 202 7.17 2.21 7.66
CA ARG A 202 8.27 1.30 7.33
C ARG A 202 8.96 1.70 6.03
N LEU A 203 8.19 2.02 5.01
CA LEU A 203 8.72 2.46 3.72
C LEU A 203 9.44 3.80 3.80
N LEU A 204 8.86 4.79 4.52
CA LEU A 204 9.49 6.08 4.76
C LEU A 204 10.84 5.91 5.45
N LYS A 205 10.94 5.02 6.43
CA LYS A 205 12.19 4.75 7.15
C LYS A 205 13.31 4.30 6.21
N VAL A 206 13.00 3.42 5.26
CA VAL A 206 13.99 2.86 4.33
C VAL A 206 14.33 3.83 3.21
N LYS A 207 13.33 4.47 2.60
CA LYS A 207 13.52 5.28 1.39
C LYS A 207 13.76 6.77 1.68
N TYR A 208 13.12 7.31 2.71
CA TYR A 208 13.09 8.74 3.02
C TYR A 208 13.29 9.00 4.52
N PRO A 209 14.49 8.70 5.10
CA PRO A 209 14.73 8.79 6.54
C PRO A 209 14.43 10.16 7.16
N TYR A 210 14.61 11.24 6.41
CA TYR A 210 14.30 12.61 6.87
C TYR A 210 12.79 12.85 7.00
N LEU A 211 11.96 12.28 6.08
CA LEU A 211 10.50 12.31 6.21
C LEU A 211 10.03 11.43 7.35
N TYR A 212 10.63 10.25 7.50
CA TYR A 212 10.36 9.36 8.63
C TYR A 212 10.61 10.04 9.98
N SER A 213 11.72 10.78 10.11
CA SER A 213 12.02 11.53 11.32
C SER A 213 10.91 12.54 11.69
N LEU A 214 10.33 13.23 10.71
CA LEU A 214 9.19 14.12 10.94
C LEU A 214 7.92 13.32 11.29
N ALA A 215 7.66 12.24 10.57
CA ALA A 215 6.47 11.40 10.78
C ALA A 215 6.46 10.76 12.17
N VAL A 216 7.63 10.35 12.71
CA VAL A 216 7.76 9.86 14.09
C VAL A 216 7.32 10.92 15.09
N ARG A 217 7.71 12.19 14.90
CA ARG A 217 7.29 13.28 15.79
C ARG A 217 5.79 13.63 15.68
N LYS A 218 5.19 13.34 14.52
CA LYS A 218 3.74 13.51 14.25
C LYS A 218 2.95 12.23 14.53
N CYS A 219 3.57 11.20 15.11
CA CYS A 219 2.92 9.91 15.35
C CYS A 219 1.62 10.10 16.15
N PRO A 220 0.47 9.58 15.65
CA PRO A 220 -0.81 9.75 16.34
C PRO A 220 -0.87 9.13 17.73
N PHE A 221 0.04 8.22 18.05
CA PHE A 221 0.06 7.43 19.29
C PHE A 221 1.10 7.91 20.29
N THR A 222 1.80 9.00 20.03
CA THR A 222 2.73 9.60 20.97
C THR A 222 2.25 10.99 21.38
N HIS A 223 2.65 11.42 22.58
CA HIS A 223 2.48 12.80 23.05
C HIS A 223 3.70 13.66 22.71
N GLY A 224 4.48 13.25 21.69
CA GLY A 224 5.71 13.92 21.30
C GLY A 224 5.46 15.33 20.76
N LYS A 225 6.38 16.25 21.11
CA LYS A 225 6.41 17.57 20.49
C LYS A 225 7.05 17.47 19.12
N VAL A 226 6.48 18.15 18.11
CA VAL A 226 7.05 18.23 16.76
C VAL A 226 8.38 19.00 16.79
N VAL A 227 8.54 19.93 17.73
CA VAL A 227 9.74 20.74 17.92
C VAL A 227 10.86 19.90 18.51
N ILE A 228 12.05 20.01 17.93
CA ILE A 228 13.28 19.39 18.45
C ILE A 228 13.76 20.30 19.58
N GLU A 229 13.66 19.82 20.83
CA GLU A 229 14.29 20.46 21.97
C GLU A 229 15.72 19.90 22.10
N ASN A 230 16.74 20.77 22.11
CA ASN A 230 18.16 20.40 22.28
C ASN A 230 18.42 19.91 23.73
#